data_766d111e068fa417652864b7bdcef3ef
#
_entry.id   766d111e068fa417652864b7bdcef3ef
#
_cell.length_a   1.000
_cell.length_b   1.000
_cell.length_c   1.000
_cell.angle_alpha   90.00
_cell.angle_beta   90.00
_cell.angle_gamma   90.00
#
_symmetry.space_group_name_H-M   'P 1'
#
loop_
_entity.id
_entity.type
_entity.pdbx_description
1 polymer ?
#
loop_
_entity_poly.entity_id
_entity_poly.type
_entity_poly.pdbx_seq_one_letter_code
_entity_poly.pdbx_strand_id
1 'polypeptide(L)'
;RPYPPYYPPYITMVSSDWMNNREVICTDMPWATAWYGNRTSILLPKSLEQYYYINDYKQYISAIYFTTITKNKPFLDLVNGYDKDWMDIMNGRLPTDFPLKSLINLNKIDQTFISDSERWSNNSP
;
A
#
# COMPACT_ATOMS: atom_id res chain seq x y z
N ARG A 1 26.00 5.30 -1.05
CA ARG A 1 25.38 4.27 -0.25
C ARG A 1 23.90 4.12 -0.61
N PRO A 2 23.50 2.91 -0.97
CA PRO A 2 22.09 2.71 -1.30
C PRO A 2 21.21 2.88 -0.07
N TYR A 3 20.10 3.56 -0.26
CA TYR A 3 19.09 3.63 0.78
C TYR A 3 18.27 2.36 0.78
N PRO A 4 17.69 1.98 1.94
CA PRO A 4 16.70 0.91 1.93
C PRO A 4 15.52 1.30 1.04
N PRO A 5 14.69 0.34 0.62
CA PRO A 5 13.57 0.62 -0.27
C PRO A 5 12.44 1.42 0.42
N TYR A 6 12.69 1.97 1.58
CA TYR A 6 11.75 2.78 2.31
C TYR A 6 12.48 4.00 2.92
N TYR A 7 11.71 5.01 3.27
CA TYR A 7 12.21 6.21 3.93
C TYR A 7 11.41 6.41 5.21
N PRO A 8 12.01 6.21 6.39
CA PRO A 8 11.25 6.21 7.65
C PRO A 8 10.35 7.42 7.88
N PRO A 9 10.74 8.67 7.56
CA PRO A 9 9.80 9.79 7.72
C PRO A 9 8.54 9.64 6.90
N TYR A 10 8.62 9.13 5.67
CA TYR A 10 7.44 8.90 4.84
C TYR A 10 6.62 7.73 5.36
N ILE A 11 7.28 6.68 5.85
CA ILE A 11 6.57 5.55 6.47
C ILE A 11 5.76 6.04 7.67
N THR A 12 6.38 6.87 8.51
CA THR A 12 5.69 7.45 9.66
C THR A 12 4.51 8.30 9.22
N MET A 13 4.70 9.12 8.20
CA MET A 13 3.64 10.00 7.70
C MET A 13 2.43 9.17 7.21
N VAL A 14 2.66 8.22 6.30
CA VAL A 14 1.54 7.47 5.72
C VAL A 14 0.89 6.54 6.74
N SER A 15 1.63 6.04 7.71
CA SER A 15 1.09 5.11 8.69
C SER A 15 0.54 5.82 9.93
N SER A 16 1.38 6.61 10.60
CA SER A 16 0.97 7.21 11.87
C SER A 16 0.12 8.45 11.69
N ASP A 17 0.45 9.29 10.70
CA ASP A 17 -0.26 10.55 10.53
C ASP A 17 -1.55 10.39 9.72
N TRP A 18 -1.53 9.52 8.72
CA TRP A 18 -2.67 9.34 7.83
C TRP A 18 -3.62 8.23 8.27
N MET A 19 -3.18 7.34 9.14
CA MET A 19 -3.98 6.21 9.61
C MET A 19 -4.15 6.26 11.11
N ASN A 20 -5.35 5.88 11.61
CA ASN A 20 -5.52 5.75 13.04
C ASN A 20 -5.06 4.36 13.51
N ASN A 21 -4.97 4.19 14.83
CA ASN A 21 -4.37 2.98 15.42
C ASN A 21 -5.24 1.73 15.33
N ARG A 22 -6.47 1.86 14.84
CA ARG A 22 -7.37 0.71 14.65
C ARG A 22 -7.39 0.23 13.21
N GLU A 23 -6.82 1.00 12.31
CA GLU A 23 -6.84 0.69 10.89
C GLU A 23 -5.71 -0.26 10.53
N VAL A 24 -5.93 -1.04 9.48
CA VAL A 24 -4.98 -2.03 9.00
C VAL A 24 -4.46 -1.59 7.63
N ILE A 25 -3.14 -1.61 7.49
CA ILE A 25 -2.50 -1.27 6.24
C ILE A 25 -1.96 -2.55 5.58
N CYS A 26 -2.23 -2.68 4.28
CA CYS A 26 -1.72 -3.76 3.46
C CYS A 26 -0.56 -3.21 2.64
N THR A 27 0.61 -3.83 2.71
CA THR A 27 1.80 -3.25 2.09
C THR A 27 2.79 -4.33 1.69
N ASP A 28 3.68 -3.98 0.77
CA ASP A 28 4.80 -4.85 0.40
C ASP A 28 5.93 -4.81 1.44
N MET A 29 5.83 -3.92 2.45
CA MET A 29 6.82 -3.85 3.54
C MET A 29 6.13 -3.77 4.91
N PRO A 30 5.42 -4.84 5.34
CA PRO A 30 4.66 -4.75 6.58
C PRO A 30 5.54 -4.54 7.82
N TRP A 31 6.79 -5.01 7.79
CA TRP A 31 7.70 -4.78 8.91
C TRP A 31 8.01 -3.29 9.12
N ALA A 32 8.07 -2.54 8.01
CA ALA A 32 8.40 -1.12 8.10
C ALA A 32 7.24 -0.30 8.65
N THR A 33 6.01 -0.55 8.18
CA THR A 33 4.85 0.18 8.69
C THR A 33 4.52 -0.22 10.12
N ALA A 34 4.79 -1.47 10.50
CA ALA A 34 4.60 -1.90 11.88
C ALA A 34 5.65 -1.26 12.80
N TRP A 35 6.90 -1.23 12.38
CA TRP A 35 7.99 -0.72 13.21
C TRP A 35 8.00 0.81 13.28
N TYR A 36 8.02 1.48 12.10
CA TYR A 36 8.13 2.94 12.07
C TYR A 36 6.79 3.63 12.22
N GLY A 37 5.73 3.01 11.74
CA GLY A 37 4.41 3.60 11.76
C GLY A 37 3.55 3.15 12.93
N ASN A 38 3.95 2.11 13.63
CA ASN A 38 3.21 1.51 14.74
C ASN A 38 1.76 1.20 14.36
N ARG A 39 1.58 0.59 13.20
CA ARG A 39 0.25 0.22 12.70
C ARG A 39 0.20 -1.27 12.40
N THR A 40 -0.98 -1.85 12.57
CA THR A 40 -1.22 -3.24 12.18
C THR A 40 -1.04 -3.36 10.68
N SER A 41 -0.13 -4.23 10.26
CA SER A 41 0.29 -4.31 8.87
C SER A 41 0.24 -5.75 8.39
N ILE A 42 -0.28 -5.95 7.18
CA ILE A 42 -0.30 -7.27 6.56
C ILE A 42 0.44 -7.20 5.22
N LEU A 43 1.02 -8.33 4.85
CA LEU A 43 1.76 -8.42 3.59
C LEU A 43 0.79 -8.41 2.42
N LEU A 44 1.15 -7.65 1.38
CA LEU A 44 0.37 -7.61 0.15
C LEU A 44 0.24 -9.02 -0.43
N PRO A 45 -0.99 -9.54 -0.58
CA PRO A 45 -1.17 -10.86 -1.19
C PRO A 45 -0.82 -10.81 -2.67
N LYS A 46 -0.44 -11.96 -3.23
CA LYS A 46 0.00 -12.03 -4.61
C LYS A 46 -1.13 -11.87 -5.60
N SER A 47 -2.36 -12.23 -5.22
CA SER A 47 -3.51 -12.10 -6.11
C SER A 47 -4.53 -11.14 -5.55
N LEU A 48 -5.24 -10.47 -6.46
CA LEU A 48 -6.32 -9.58 -6.08
C LEU A 48 -7.46 -10.36 -5.43
N GLU A 49 -7.67 -11.60 -5.86
CA GLU A 49 -8.69 -12.47 -5.27
C GLU A 49 -8.40 -12.72 -3.79
N GLN A 50 -7.14 -12.98 -3.43
CA GLN A 50 -6.75 -13.14 -2.03
C GLN A 50 -6.96 -11.86 -1.22
N TYR A 51 -6.67 -10.71 -1.83
CA TYR A 51 -6.94 -9.44 -1.18
C TYR A 51 -8.42 -9.29 -0.86
N TYR A 52 -9.30 -9.57 -1.82
CA TYR A 52 -10.74 -9.47 -1.59
C TYR A 52 -11.19 -10.44 -0.49
N TYR A 53 -10.65 -11.65 -0.48
CA TYR A 53 -11.01 -12.63 0.54
C TYR A 53 -10.63 -12.13 1.94
N ILE A 54 -9.42 -11.60 2.09
CA ILE A 54 -8.96 -11.07 3.38
C ILE A 54 -9.84 -9.89 3.80
N ASN A 55 -10.06 -8.97 2.88
CA ASN A 55 -10.83 -7.77 3.17
C ASN A 55 -12.29 -8.08 3.55
N ASP A 56 -12.89 -9.04 2.88
CA ASP A 56 -14.31 -9.33 3.05
C ASP A 56 -14.60 -10.27 4.21
N TYR A 57 -13.67 -11.17 4.53
CA TYR A 57 -13.95 -12.25 5.48
C TYR A 57 -13.03 -12.31 6.68
N LYS A 58 -11.89 -11.66 6.63
CA LYS A 58 -10.91 -11.77 7.71
C LYS A 58 -10.66 -10.46 8.44
N GLN A 59 -10.29 -9.42 7.71
CA GLN A 59 -9.89 -8.15 8.29
C GLN A 59 -10.07 -7.06 7.27
N TYR A 60 -10.87 -6.05 7.60
CA TYR A 60 -11.03 -4.90 6.70
C TYR A 60 -9.69 -4.18 6.52
N ILE A 61 -9.35 -3.92 5.28
CA ILE A 61 -8.10 -3.27 4.92
C ILE A 61 -8.40 -1.81 4.61
N SER A 62 -7.90 -0.89 5.43
CA SER A 62 -8.19 0.53 5.30
C SER A 62 -7.30 1.23 4.28
N ALA A 63 -6.14 0.67 4.00
CA ALA A 63 -5.22 1.28 3.04
C ALA A 63 -4.27 0.25 2.46
N ILE A 64 -3.78 0.55 1.25
CA ILE A 64 -2.73 -0.22 0.59
C ILE A 64 -1.57 0.73 0.32
N TYR A 65 -0.36 0.29 0.62
CA TYR A 65 0.83 1.10 0.46
C TYR A 65 1.87 0.31 -0.34
N PHE A 66 2.12 0.76 -1.56
CA PHE A 66 3.13 0.17 -2.44
C PHE A 66 4.42 0.97 -2.33
N THR A 67 5.51 0.26 -2.11
CA THR A 67 6.84 0.88 -2.08
C THR A 67 7.60 0.54 -3.34
N THR A 68 8.84 1.00 -3.40
CA THR A 68 9.72 0.70 -4.54
C THR A 68 10.03 -0.79 -4.67
N ILE A 69 9.80 -1.59 -3.63
CA ILE A 69 9.99 -3.03 -3.73
C ILE A 69 9.14 -3.60 -4.86
N THR A 70 7.84 -3.28 -4.85
CA THR A 70 6.93 -3.79 -5.86
C THR A 70 7.01 -2.97 -7.15
N LYS A 71 7.08 -1.65 -7.02
CA LYS A 71 6.99 -0.77 -8.19
C LYS A 71 8.20 -0.85 -9.11
N ASN A 72 9.37 -1.21 -8.58
CA ASN A 72 10.58 -1.31 -9.39
C ASN A 72 10.75 -2.67 -10.07
N LYS A 73 9.86 -3.63 -9.80
CA LYS A 73 9.97 -4.97 -10.37
C LYS A 73 8.66 -5.45 -10.97
N PRO A 74 7.93 -4.63 -11.70
CA PRO A 74 6.58 -5.03 -12.10
C PRO A 74 6.57 -6.30 -12.95
N PHE A 75 7.53 -6.44 -13.85
CA PHE A 75 7.58 -7.57 -14.75
C PHE A 75 8.03 -8.84 -14.05
N LEU A 76 9.04 -8.72 -13.20
CA LEU A 76 9.58 -9.87 -12.49
C LEU A 76 8.58 -10.39 -11.46
N ASP A 77 7.83 -9.50 -10.85
CA ASP A 77 6.84 -9.89 -9.87
C ASP A 77 5.67 -10.65 -10.49
N LEU A 78 5.30 -10.28 -11.71
CA LEU A 78 4.30 -11.06 -12.45
C LEU A 78 4.81 -12.48 -12.69
N VAL A 79 6.06 -12.61 -13.10
CA VAL A 79 6.68 -13.92 -13.30
C VAL A 79 6.77 -14.68 -11.98
N ASN A 80 6.98 -13.97 -10.87
CA ASN A 80 7.12 -14.56 -9.54
C ASN A 80 5.79 -14.78 -8.84
N GLY A 81 4.68 -14.50 -9.50
CA GLY A 81 3.38 -14.88 -8.99
C GLY A 81 2.45 -13.77 -8.56
N TYR A 82 2.87 -12.50 -8.66
CA TYR A 82 1.93 -11.41 -8.40
C TYR A 82 0.97 -11.24 -9.57
N ASP A 83 -0.31 -11.06 -9.24
CA ASP A 83 -1.35 -10.86 -10.24
C ASP A 83 -1.10 -9.56 -11.00
N LYS A 84 -1.26 -9.61 -12.32
CA LYS A 84 -1.10 -8.41 -13.15
C LYS A 84 -2.08 -7.30 -12.78
N ASP A 85 -3.21 -7.64 -12.13
CA ASP A 85 -4.18 -6.65 -11.70
C ASP A 85 -3.58 -5.68 -10.67
N TRP A 86 -2.60 -6.12 -9.91
CA TRP A 86 -1.88 -5.22 -9.00
C TRP A 86 -1.14 -4.13 -9.77
N MET A 87 -0.62 -4.44 -10.96
CA MET A 87 0.04 -3.42 -11.77
C MET A 87 -0.93 -2.34 -12.22
N ASP A 88 -2.13 -2.74 -12.59
CA ASP A 88 -3.15 -1.77 -12.97
C ASP A 88 -3.48 -0.85 -11.78
N ILE A 89 -3.62 -1.43 -10.61
CA ILE A 89 -3.91 -0.66 -9.39
C ILE A 89 -2.75 0.30 -9.06
N MET A 90 -1.51 -0.17 -9.15
CA MET A 90 -0.35 0.68 -8.93
C MET A 90 -0.29 1.85 -9.92
N ASN A 91 -0.82 1.68 -11.11
CA ASN A 91 -0.85 2.70 -12.13
C ASN A 91 -2.13 3.55 -12.10
N GLY A 92 -2.93 3.39 -11.06
CA GLY A 92 -4.13 4.20 -10.87
C GLY A 92 -5.39 3.68 -11.52
N ARG A 93 -5.33 2.49 -12.13
CA ARG A 93 -6.51 1.89 -12.77
C ARG A 93 -7.22 0.98 -11.78
N LEU A 94 -8.05 1.57 -10.93
CA LEU A 94 -8.78 0.82 -9.91
C LEU A 94 -10.00 0.15 -10.54
N PRO A 95 -10.31 -1.10 -10.14
CA PRO A 95 -11.57 -1.73 -10.55
C PRO A 95 -12.76 -0.88 -10.08
N THR A 96 -13.86 -0.96 -10.82
CA THR A 96 -15.05 -0.16 -10.55
C THR A 96 -15.57 -0.36 -9.12
N ASP A 97 -15.51 -1.60 -8.63
CA ASP A 97 -16.03 -1.98 -7.32
C ASP A 97 -14.92 -2.09 -6.26
N PHE A 98 -13.73 -1.58 -6.56
CA PHE A 98 -12.63 -1.64 -5.60
C PHE A 98 -12.99 -0.86 -4.34
N PRO A 99 -12.79 -1.44 -3.14
CA PRO A 99 -13.24 -0.80 -1.90
C PRO A 99 -12.50 0.48 -1.54
N LEU A 100 -11.26 0.65 -2.02
CA LEU A 100 -10.47 1.83 -1.73
C LEU A 100 -10.46 2.73 -2.96
N LYS A 101 -10.85 4.00 -2.79
CA LYS A 101 -11.10 4.89 -3.92
C LYS A 101 -10.12 6.06 -4.02
N SER A 102 -9.41 6.38 -2.95
CA SER A 102 -8.53 7.55 -2.91
C SER A 102 -7.09 7.11 -3.10
N LEU A 103 -6.45 7.63 -4.13
CA LEU A 103 -5.08 7.25 -4.49
C LEU A 103 -4.19 8.48 -4.57
N ILE A 104 -3.01 8.38 -3.99
CA ILE A 104 -1.98 9.39 -4.14
C ILE A 104 -0.66 8.71 -4.51
N ASN A 105 0.03 9.30 -5.48
CA ASN A 105 1.38 8.88 -5.86
C ASN A 105 2.38 9.79 -5.17
N LEU A 106 3.28 9.18 -4.40
CA LEU A 106 4.37 9.89 -3.76
C LEU A 106 5.56 9.86 -4.71
N ASN A 107 5.49 10.69 -5.74
CA ASN A 107 6.40 10.62 -6.88
C ASN A 107 7.86 10.82 -6.52
N LYS A 108 8.14 11.58 -5.46
CA LYS A 108 9.52 11.81 -5.04
C LYS A 108 10.22 10.54 -4.59
N ILE A 109 9.47 9.55 -4.12
CA ILE A 109 10.02 8.30 -3.61
C ILE A 109 9.42 7.10 -4.33
N ASP A 110 8.70 7.33 -5.42
CA ASP A 110 8.10 6.29 -6.26
C ASP A 110 7.27 5.31 -5.44
N GLN A 111 6.35 5.83 -4.65
CA GLN A 111 5.46 5.04 -3.82
C GLN A 111 4.02 5.44 -4.08
N THR A 112 3.08 4.55 -3.75
CA THR A 112 1.65 4.79 -3.95
C THR A 112 0.89 4.41 -2.70
N PHE A 113 -0.02 5.28 -2.29
CA PHE A 113 -0.88 5.05 -1.13
C PHE A 113 -2.34 5.13 -1.58
N ILE A 114 -3.12 4.10 -1.25
CA ILE A 114 -4.54 4.02 -1.61
C ILE A 114 -5.33 3.80 -0.33
N SER A 115 -6.38 4.59 -0.11
CA SER A 115 -7.20 4.46 1.09
C SER A 115 -8.68 4.59 0.76
N ASP A 116 -9.51 4.35 1.78
CA ASP A 116 -10.95 4.45 1.68
C ASP A 116 -11.45 5.89 1.82
N SER A 117 -10.56 6.84 2.11
CA SER A 117 -10.92 8.26 2.27
C SER A 117 -9.74 9.13 1.87
N GLU A 118 -10.01 10.42 1.64
CA GLU A 118 -8.98 11.38 1.24
C GLU A 118 -8.21 11.92 2.44
N ARG A 119 -7.77 11.03 3.32
CA ARG A 119 -7.08 11.40 4.55
C ARG A 119 -5.74 12.11 4.33
N TRP A 120 -5.15 11.93 3.14
CA TRP A 120 -3.89 12.55 2.78
C TRP A 120 -4.05 13.99 2.30
N SER A 121 -5.25 14.44 2.02
CA SER A 121 -5.47 15.75 1.41
C SER A 121 -5.03 16.90 2.32
N ASN A 122 -5.13 16.73 3.64
CA ASN A 122 -4.73 17.74 4.61
C ASN A 122 -3.28 17.59 5.06
N ASN A 123 -2.61 16.51 4.66
CA ASN A 123 -1.26 16.18 5.10
C ASN A 123 -0.32 15.94 3.94
N SER A 124 -0.70 16.36 2.75
CA SER A 124 0.11 16.14 1.56
C SER A 124 1.49 16.76 1.71
N PRO A 125 2.53 16.01 1.32
CA PRO A 125 3.89 16.58 1.34
C PRO A 125 4.05 17.67 0.29
#